data_3c351ab5595a3bde35e011a81c2672a3
#
_entry.id   3c351ab5595a3bde35e011a81c2672a3
#
_cell.length_a   1.000
_cell.length_b   1.000
_cell.length_c   1.000
_cell.angle_alpha   90.00
_cell.angle_beta   90.00
_cell.angle_gamma   90.00
#
_symmetry.space_group_name_H-M   'P 1'
#
loop_
_entity.id
_entity.type
_entity.pdbx_description
1 polymer ?
#
loop_
_entity_poly.entity_id
_entity_poly.type
_entity_poly.pdbx_seq_one_letter_code
_entity_poly.pdbx_strand_id
1 'polypeptide(L)'
;MEEKGLLDNTIIVITGDHGQEFNENKRNFWGHNGNYTKWQLQIPLVLYYPGVAAGDTVTHTTTHFDITPTVMGRWLGVTNPPGDYSLGYDLADTTRRYPFILGDDINYGFVFEDIITTTNHFGSMEVTDTDLNPIKRSQVGASRLNEAILKKNRFYK
;
A
#
# COMPACT_ATOMS: atom_id res chain seq x y z
N MET A 1 20.49 20.34 3.51
CA MET A 1 19.22 21.11 3.63
C MET A 1 19.26 22.01 4.86
N GLU A 2 19.74 21.53 5.99
CA GLU A 2 19.88 22.30 7.22
C GLU A 2 20.73 23.57 7.02
N GLU A 3 21.94 23.43 6.47
CA GLU A 3 22.85 24.56 6.17
C GLU A 3 22.24 25.67 5.29
N LYS A 4 21.19 25.35 4.55
CA LYS A 4 20.47 26.30 3.67
C LYS A 4 19.16 26.81 4.29
N GLY A 5 18.85 26.46 5.54
CA GLY A 5 17.63 26.85 6.24
C GLY A 5 16.33 26.36 5.53
N LEU A 6 16.38 25.23 4.81
CA LEU A 6 15.24 24.73 4.05
C LEU A 6 14.36 23.78 4.85
N LEU A 7 14.86 23.21 5.95
CA LEU A 7 14.14 22.19 6.71
C LEU A 7 12.84 22.70 7.33
N ASP A 8 12.80 23.97 7.71
CA ASP A 8 11.62 24.57 8.35
C ASP A 8 10.42 24.73 7.41
N ASN A 9 10.64 24.58 6.10
CA ASN A 9 9.61 24.73 5.06
C ASN A 9 9.58 23.53 4.09
N THR A 10 10.10 22.38 4.50
CA THR A 10 10.21 21.22 3.61
C THR A 10 9.64 19.98 4.26
N ILE A 11 8.77 19.27 3.57
CA ILE A 11 8.35 17.93 3.89
C ILE A 11 9.21 16.97 3.08
N ILE A 12 9.78 15.95 3.71
CA ILE A 12 10.61 14.95 3.05
C ILE A 12 9.95 13.58 3.22
N VAL A 13 9.70 12.92 2.12
CA VAL A 13 9.21 11.53 2.08
C VAL A 13 10.31 10.67 1.46
N ILE A 14 10.74 9.65 2.19
CA ILE A 14 11.73 8.69 1.72
C ILE A 14 11.11 7.32 1.80
N THR A 15 11.03 6.65 0.65
CA THR A 15 10.48 5.29 0.55
C THR A 15 11.07 4.58 -0.67
N GLY A 16 10.95 3.25 -0.74
CA GLY A 16 11.12 2.49 -1.98
C GLY A 16 9.80 2.42 -2.73
N ASP A 17 9.84 2.11 -4.01
CA ASP A 17 8.68 1.79 -4.84
C ASP A 17 8.20 0.37 -4.57
N HIS A 18 9.12 -0.57 -4.35
CA HIS A 18 8.88 -1.97 -3.98
C HIS A 18 10.10 -2.54 -3.23
N GLY A 19 9.95 -3.72 -2.69
CA GLY A 19 11.03 -4.51 -2.12
C GLY A 19 11.66 -5.45 -3.17
N GLN A 20 12.53 -6.33 -2.69
CA GLN A 20 13.29 -7.25 -3.51
C GLN A 20 13.37 -8.61 -2.82
N GLU A 21 13.11 -9.70 -3.53
CA GLU A 21 13.28 -11.05 -3.04
C GLU A 21 14.67 -11.61 -3.40
N PHE A 22 15.24 -12.31 -2.43
CA PHE A 22 16.50 -13.06 -2.55
C PHE A 22 16.29 -14.52 -2.19
N ASN A 23 15.15 -15.08 -2.59
CA ASN A 23 14.75 -16.48 -2.34
C ASN A 23 14.53 -16.80 -0.85
N GLU A 24 14.05 -15.85 -0.06
CA GLU A 24 13.82 -16.03 1.38
C GLU A 24 12.81 -17.13 1.67
N ASN A 25 11.80 -17.28 0.82
CA ASN A 25 10.78 -18.34 0.94
C ASN A 25 11.21 -19.69 0.35
N LYS A 26 12.44 -19.81 -0.18
CA LYS A 26 13.02 -21.02 -0.79
C LYS A 26 12.21 -21.59 -1.97
N ARG A 27 11.44 -20.75 -2.64
CA ARG A 27 10.64 -21.13 -3.83
C ARG A 27 11.37 -20.85 -5.15
N ASN A 28 12.67 -20.58 -5.08
CA ASN A 28 13.52 -20.21 -6.21
C ASN A 28 13.07 -18.93 -6.93
N PHE A 29 12.61 -17.96 -6.14
CA PHE A 29 12.19 -16.65 -6.63
C PHE A 29 13.23 -15.58 -6.26
N TRP A 30 13.66 -14.82 -7.26
CA TRP A 30 14.68 -13.78 -7.15
C TRP A 30 14.19 -12.55 -7.90
N GLY A 31 14.28 -11.39 -7.30
CA GLY A 31 13.89 -10.16 -7.95
C GLY A 31 12.62 -9.55 -7.41
N HIS A 32 11.90 -8.86 -8.28
CA HIS A 32 10.61 -8.25 -8.00
C HIS A 32 9.66 -8.52 -9.18
N ASN A 33 8.37 -8.23 -8.98
CA ASN A 33 7.24 -8.60 -9.86
C ASN A 33 6.90 -10.10 -9.86
N GLY A 34 5.73 -10.41 -10.34
CA GLY A 34 5.24 -11.78 -10.51
C GLY A 34 4.66 -12.43 -9.25
N ASN A 35 4.83 -11.82 -8.08
CA ASN A 35 4.14 -12.24 -6.85
C ASN A 35 4.02 -11.09 -5.85
N TYR A 36 3.28 -11.32 -4.76
CA TYR A 36 2.98 -10.33 -3.73
C TYR A 36 3.45 -10.77 -2.34
N THR A 37 4.67 -11.25 -2.24
CA THR A 37 5.27 -11.60 -0.94
C THR A 37 5.56 -10.37 -0.09
N LYS A 38 5.64 -10.56 1.21
CA LYS A 38 6.05 -9.50 2.13
C LYS A 38 7.40 -8.87 1.78
N TRP A 39 8.31 -9.64 1.21
CA TRP A 39 9.64 -9.18 0.81
C TRP A 39 9.60 -8.15 -0.32
N GLN A 40 8.57 -8.19 -1.15
CA GLN A 40 8.32 -7.20 -2.19
C GLN A 40 7.41 -6.07 -1.72
N LEU A 41 6.51 -6.34 -0.77
CA LEU A 41 5.48 -5.38 -0.35
C LEU A 41 5.89 -4.52 0.84
N GLN A 42 6.67 -5.06 1.79
CA GLN A 42 7.07 -4.34 2.99
C GLN A 42 8.33 -3.52 2.73
N ILE A 43 8.14 -2.22 2.57
CA ILE A 43 9.20 -1.25 2.34
C ILE A 43 9.22 -0.19 3.43
N PRO A 44 10.38 0.39 3.74
CA PRO A 44 10.46 1.48 4.69
C PRO A 44 9.78 2.74 4.13
N LEU A 45 9.12 3.48 5.01
CA LEU A 45 8.63 4.83 4.76
C LEU A 45 9.11 5.74 5.87
N VAL A 46 9.85 6.79 5.53
CA VAL A 46 10.27 7.83 6.45
C VAL A 46 9.64 9.14 6.04
N LEU A 47 8.99 9.80 6.99
CA LEU A 47 8.35 11.09 6.79
C LEU A 47 8.97 12.11 7.76
N TYR A 48 9.62 13.12 7.19
CA TYR A 48 10.06 14.30 7.93
C TYR A 48 9.16 15.49 7.60
N TYR A 49 8.84 16.27 8.60
CA TYR A 49 8.09 17.53 8.45
C TYR A 49 8.51 18.55 9.49
N PRO A 50 8.37 19.86 9.23
CA PRO A 50 8.72 20.91 10.16
C PRO A 50 8.01 20.75 11.51
N GLY A 51 8.77 20.90 12.58
CA GLY A 51 8.24 20.75 13.94
C GLY A 51 8.06 19.31 14.41
N VAL A 52 8.49 18.31 13.64
CA VAL A 52 8.51 16.93 14.14
C VAL A 52 9.41 16.85 15.38
N ALA A 53 8.82 16.42 16.49
CA ALA A 53 9.56 16.05 17.68
C ALA A 53 10.28 14.70 17.44
N ALA A 54 10.94 14.15 18.46
CA ALA A 54 11.58 12.83 18.34
C ALA A 54 10.67 11.82 17.65
N GLY A 55 11.27 11.02 16.76
CA GLY A 55 10.54 10.18 15.81
C GLY A 55 9.46 9.28 16.44
N ASP A 56 8.29 9.31 15.85
CA ASP A 56 7.22 8.37 16.14
C ASP A 56 7.26 7.23 15.12
N THR A 57 6.75 6.07 15.49
CA THR A 57 6.73 4.88 14.63
C THR A 57 5.31 4.43 14.40
N VAL A 58 4.87 4.45 13.13
CA VAL A 58 3.60 3.87 12.71
C VAL A 58 3.79 2.36 12.56
N THR A 59 3.07 1.57 13.37
CA THR A 59 3.21 0.10 13.40
C THR A 59 2.10 -0.65 12.69
N HIS A 60 0.98 0.01 12.37
CA HIS A 60 -0.08 -0.60 11.58
C HIS A 60 0.25 -0.55 10.08
N THR A 61 -0.39 -1.41 9.31
CA THR A 61 -0.14 -1.49 7.87
C THR A 61 -0.57 -0.21 7.15
N THR A 62 0.33 0.34 6.36
CA THR A 62 0.12 1.52 5.51
C THR A 62 0.49 1.19 4.06
N THR A 63 0.14 2.07 3.14
CA THR A 63 0.44 1.94 1.72
C THR A 63 0.91 3.26 1.14
N HIS A 64 1.50 3.26 -0.05
CA HIS A 64 1.85 4.48 -0.77
C HIS A 64 0.66 5.40 -1.03
N PHE A 65 -0.56 4.84 -1.16
CA PHE A 65 -1.77 5.65 -1.32
C PHE A 65 -2.04 6.57 -0.13
N ASP A 66 -1.48 6.28 1.05
CA ASP A 66 -1.68 7.04 2.29
C ASP A 66 -0.81 8.29 2.37
N ILE A 67 0.25 8.36 1.58
CA ILE A 67 1.16 9.51 1.54
C ILE A 67 0.39 10.75 1.10
N THR A 68 -0.37 10.64 0.02
CA THR A 68 -1.12 11.78 -0.55
C THR A 68 -2.14 12.36 0.45
N PRO A 69 -3.08 11.60 1.03
CA PRO A 69 -4.04 12.18 1.97
C PRO A 69 -3.38 12.72 3.24
N THR A 70 -2.29 12.11 3.69
CA THR A 70 -1.53 12.62 4.84
C THR A 70 -0.93 13.99 4.55
N VAL A 71 -0.22 14.14 3.44
CA VAL A 71 0.43 15.39 3.05
C VAL A 71 -0.61 16.48 2.75
N MET A 72 -1.61 16.15 1.97
CA MET A 72 -2.66 17.07 1.53
C MET A 72 -3.50 17.59 2.71
N GLY A 73 -3.92 16.71 3.60
CA GLY A 73 -4.75 17.08 4.74
C GLY A 73 -3.98 17.80 5.84
N ARG A 74 -2.79 17.31 6.21
CA ARG A 74 -2.06 17.86 7.36
C ARG A 74 -1.33 19.16 7.09
N TRP A 75 -0.77 19.32 5.89
CA TRP A 75 0.12 20.46 5.61
C TRP A 75 -0.33 21.33 4.46
N LEU A 76 -1.15 20.84 3.54
CA LEU A 76 -1.63 21.64 2.42
C LEU A 76 -3.06 22.17 2.59
N GLY A 77 -3.69 21.88 3.74
CA GLY A 77 -5.01 22.42 4.11
C GLY A 77 -6.17 21.89 3.25
N VAL A 78 -6.02 20.74 2.60
CA VAL A 78 -7.09 20.14 1.80
C VAL A 78 -8.13 19.53 2.75
N THR A 79 -9.38 19.95 2.60
CA THR A 79 -10.52 19.53 3.42
C THR A 79 -11.45 18.53 2.75
N ASN A 80 -11.21 18.24 1.47
CA ASN A 80 -11.98 17.22 0.76
C ASN A 80 -11.74 15.83 1.38
N PRO A 81 -12.76 14.97 1.42
CA PRO A 81 -12.57 13.60 1.87
C PRO A 81 -11.46 12.89 1.07
N PRO A 82 -10.53 12.18 1.72
CA PRO A 82 -9.45 11.45 1.03
C PRO A 82 -9.93 10.58 -0.13
N GLY A 83 -11.09 9.95 0.05
CA GLY A 83 -11.71 9.14 -1.00
C GLY A 83 -12.02 9.88 -2.31
N ASP A 84 -11.98 11.21 -2.37
CA ASP A 84 -12.20 11.96 -3.61
C ASP A 84 -10.97 11.95 -4.53
N TYR A 85 -9.77 11.75 -3.97
CA TYR A 85 -8.51 11.88 -4.71
C TYR A 85 -7.48 10.78 -4.44
N SER A 86 -7.74 9.87 -3.48
CA SER A 86 -6.84 8.77 -3.17
C SER A 86 -7.60 7.49 -2.78
N LEU A 87 -6.94 6.35 -2.95
CA LEU A 87 -7.36 5.06 -2.36
C LEU A 87 -6.89 4.91 -0.90
N GLY A 88 -6.03 5.83 -0.45
CA GLY A 88 -5.42 5.79 0.87
C GLY A 88 -6.19 6.56 1.94
N TYR A 89 -5.56 6.57 3.11
CA TYR A 89 -6.03 7.22 4.33
C TYR A 89 -4.87 8.02 4.93
N ASP A 90 -5.14 8.83 5.94
CA ASP A 90 -4.06 9.43 6.72
C ASP A 90 -3.18 8.34 7.37
N LEU A 91 -1.86 8.50 7.33
CA LEU A 91 -0.91 7.53 7.88
C LEU A 91 -1.12 7.24 9.38
N ALA A 92 -1.72 8.15 10.13
CA ALA A 92 -2.06 7.91 11.54
C ALA A 92 -3.47 7.34 11.74
N ASP A 93 -4.24 7.11 10.68
CA ASP A 93 -5.56 6.49 10.80
C ASP A 93 -5.42 5.00 11.09
N THR A 94 -5.62 4.64 12.36
CA THR A 94 -5.61 3.24 12.82
C THR A 94 -6.93 2.52 12.57
N THR A 95 -7.96 3.24 12.14
CA THR A 95 -9.30 2.67 11.87
C THR A 95 -9.50 2.24 10.44
N ARG A 96 -8.46 2.38 9.60
CA ARG A 96 -8.50 2.01 8.19
C ARG A 96 -9.00 0.58 8.02
N ARG A 97 -9.70 0.36 6.93
CA ARG A 97 -10.24 -0.95 6.58
C ARG A 97 -9.72 -1.39 5.22
N TYR A 98 -9.54 -2.70 5.11
CA TYR A 98 -9.26 -3.33 3.83
C TYR A 98 -10.37 -3.03 2.79
N PRO A 99 -10.06 -3.11 1.49
CA PRO A 99 -8.88 -3.77 0.95
C PRO A 99 -7.67 -2.83 0.75
N PHE A 100 -6.45 -3.41 0.81
CA PHE A 100 -5.31 -2.83 0.13
C PHE A 100 -5.28 -3.31 -1.31
N ILE A 101 -4.93 -2.43 -2.23
CA ILE A 101 -4.85 -2.72 -3.66
C ILE A 101 -3.39 -2.70 -4.07
N LEU A 102 -2.97 -3.76 -4.71
CA LEU A 102 -1.63 -3.97 -5.24
C LEU A 102 -1.74 -4.08 -6.76
N GLY A 103 -0.66 -3.83 -7.48
CA GLY A 103 -0.64 -4.02 -8.92
C GLY A 103 0.76 -4.18 -9.45
N ASP A 104 0.88 -4.99 -10.47
CA ASP A 104 2.03 -5.05 -11.37
C ASP A 104 1.52 -4.89 -12.82
N ASP A 105 2.39 -5.09 -13.80
CA ASP A 105 2.06 -4.91 -15.22
C ASP A 105 0.99 -5.87 -15.74
N ILE A 106 0.74 -6.97 -15.05
CA ILE A 106 -0.12 -8.07 -15.52
C ILE A 106 -1.27 -8.34 -14.55
N ASN A 107 -1.02 -8.19 -13.25
CA ASN A 107 -1.92 -8.67 -12.20
C ASN A 107 -2.38 -7.53 -11.30
N TYR A 108 -3.53 -7.74 -10.67
CA TYR A 108 -4.01 -6.95 -9.55
C TYR A 108 -4.15 -7.84 -8.33
N GLY A 109 -3.63 -7.37 -7.19
CA GLY A 109 -3.78 -8.01 -5.91
C GLY A 109 -4.73 -7.21 -5.01
N PHE A 110 -5.58 -7.91 -4.28
CA PHE A 110 -6.46 -7.35 -3.27
C PHE A 110 -6.17 -8.04 -1.95
N VAL A 111 -5.68 -7.26 -0.99
CA VAL A 111 -5.32 -7.77 0.33
C VAL A 111 -6.45 -7.53 1.32
N PHE A 112 -6.93 -8.59 1.95
CA PHE A 112 -7.92 -8.57 3.01
C PHE A 112 -7.34 -9.31 4.21
N GLU A 113 -6.93 -8.56 5.24
CA GLU A 113 -6.21 -9.14 6.38
C GLU A 113 -4.94 -9.84 5.86
N ASP A 114 -4.82 -11.14 6.07
CA ASP A 114 -3.68 -11.94 5.63
C ASP A 114 -3.95 -12.72 4.32
N ILE A 115 -5.03 -12.39 3.61
CA ILE A 115 -5.42 -13.07 2.38
C ILE A 115 -5.15 -12.15 1.19
N ILE A 116 -4.43 -12.66 0.20
CA ILE A 116 -4.17 -12.00 -1.07
C ILE A 116 -4.97 -12.70 -2.17
N THR A 117 -5.83 -11.93 -2.84
CA THR A 117 -6.52 -12.38 -4.05
C THR A 117 -5.86 -11.72 -5.24
N THR A 118 -5.17 -12.50 -6.06
CA THR A 118 -4.56 -12.03 -7.30
C THR A 118 -5.48 -12.33 -8.47
N THR A 119 -5.66 -11.36 -9.35
CA THR A 119 -6.40 -11.54 -10.61
C THR A 119 -5.63 -10.89 -11.76
N ASN A 120 -5.62 -11.53 -12.91
CA ASN A 120 -5.05 -10.98 -14.13
C ASN A 120 -6.15 -10.47 -15.08
N HIS A 121 -5.73 -9.84 -16.18
CA HIS A 121 -6.63 -9.30 -17.19
C HIS A 121 -7.42 -10.37 -17.97
N PHE A 122 -7.04 -11.66 -17.87
CA PHE A 122 -7.78 -12.77 -18.43
C PHE A 122 -8.85 -13.32 -17.47
N GLY A 123 -8.98 -12.76 -16.26
CA GLY A 123 -9.92 -13.21 -15.24
C GLY A 123 -9.49 -14.45 -14.47
N SER A 124 -8.23 -14.90 -14.64
CA SER A 124 -7.67 -15.92 -13.76
C SER A 124 -7.53 -15.36 -12.36
N MET A 125 -7.90 -16.17 -11.37
CA MET A 125 -7.88 -15.74 -9.96
C MET A 125 -7.17 -16.79 -9.11
N GLU A 126 -6.23 -16.32 -8.31
CA GLU A 126 -5.51 -17.08 -7.30
C GLU A 126 -5.74 -16.47 -5.92
N VAL A 127 -5.85 -17.30 -4.90
CA VAL A 127 -6.00 -16.85 -3.51
C VAL A 127 -4.93 -17.51 -2.67
N THR A 128 -4.14 -16.68 -1.98
CA THR A 128 -3.01 -17.12 -1.16
C THR A 128 -2.99 -16.38 0.18
N ASP A 129 -2.22 -16.90 1.13
CA ASP A 129 -1.76 -16.13 2.27
C ASP A 129 -0.55 -15.23 1.88
N THR A 130 -0.02 -14.49 2.85
CA THR A 130 1.13 -13.58 2.67
C THR A 130 2.46 -14.31 2.42
N ASP A 131 2.50 -15.62 2.63
CA ASP A 131 3.64 -16.50 2.31
C ASP A 131 3.41 -17.26 0.99
N LEU A 132 2.38 -16.90 0.22
CA LEU A 132 1.96 -17.50 -1.05
C LEU A 132 1.49 -18.96 -0.93
N ASN A 133 1.01 -19.39 0.23
CA ASN A 133 0.36 -20.70 0.32
C ASN A 133 -1.07 -20.58 -0.21
N PRO A 134 -1.51 -21.52 -1.07
CA PRO A 134 -2.86 -21.48 -1.61
C PRO A 134 -3.94 -21.59 -0.52
N ILE A 135 -4.95 -20.76 -0.62
CA ILE A 135 -6.12 -20.76 0.26
C ILE A 135 -7.37 -21.08 -0.58
N LYS A 136 -8.36 -21.73 0.03
CA LYS A 136 -9.62 -22.02 -0.66
C LYS A 136 -10.35 -20.73 -1.03
N ARG A 137 -10.74 -20.58 -2.29
CA ARG A 137 -11.49 -19.42 -2.84
C ARG A 137 -12.73 -19.04 -2.03
N SER A 138 -13.38 -20.01 -1.37
CA SER A 138 -14.55 -19.76 -0.52
C SER A 138 -14.28 -18.88 0.70
N GLN A 139 -13.01 -18.60 1.02
CA GLN A 139 -12.64 -17.71 2.12
C GLN A 139 -12.67 -16.22 1.76
N VAL A 140 -12.77 -15.91 0.45
CA VAL A 140 -12.88 -14.53 -0.02
C VAL A 140 -14.34 -14.22 -0.35
N GLY A 141 -14.95 -13.32 0.40
CA GLY A 141 -16.32 -12.88 0.13
C GLY A 141 -16.41 -12.09 -1.19
N ALA A 142 -17.27 -12.53 -2.11
CA ALA A 142 -17.46 -11.87 -3.41
C ALA A 142 -17.79 -10.38 -3.29
N SER A 143 -18.55 -9.99 -2.26
CA SER A 143 -18.89 -8.59 -2.00
C SER A 143 -17.67 -7.72 -1.69
N ARG A 144 -16.71 -8.25 -0.91
CA ARG A 144 -15.45 -7.54 -0.59
C ARG A 144 -14.59 -7.35 -1.83
N LEU A 145 -14.50 -8.38 -2.66
CA LEU A 145 -13.75 -8.28 -3.92
C LEU A 145 -14.38 -7.26 -4.87
N ASN A 146 -15.70 -7.27 -5.01
CA ASN A 146 -16.42 -6.28 -5.82
C ASN A 146 -16.20 -4.85 -5.30
N GLU A 147 -16.22 -4.64 -3.99
CA GLU A 147 -15.93 -3.34 -3.39
C GLU A 147 -14.51 -2.87 -3.75
N ALA A 148 -13.52 -3.75 -3.66
CA ALA A 148 -12.14 -3.46 -4.01
C ALA A 148 -11.99 -3.09 -5.49
N ILE A 149 -12.63 -3.83 -6.38
CA ILE A 149 -12.63 -3.57 -7.82
C ILE A 149 -13.29 -2.21 -8.12
N LEU A 150 -14.43 -1.90 -7.49
CA LEU A 150 -15.11 -0.62 -7.67
C LEU A 150 -14.25 0.55 -7.19
N LYS A 151 -13.60 0.43 -6.03
CA LYS A 151 -12.68 1.44 -5.52
C LYS A 151 -11.51 1.68 -6.47
N LYS A 152 -10.90 0.61 -6.96
CA LYS A 152 -9.81 0.69 -7.93
C LYS A 152 -10.28 1.40 -9.21
N ASN A 153 -11.40 0.96 -9.79
CA ASN A 153 -11.89 1.46 -11.07
C ASN A 153 -12.34 2.93 -11.03
N ARG A 154 -12.57 3.48 -9.84
CA ARG A 154 -12.93 4.89 -9.67
C ARG A 154 -11.87 5.85 -10.23
N PHE A 155 -10.60 5.49 -10.14
CA PHE A 155 -9.49 6.34 -10.58
C PHE A 155 -8.91 5.92 -11.94
N TYR A 156 -9.33 4.80 -12.49
CA TYR A 156 -8.94 4.34 -13.83
C TYR A 156 -10.14 4.53 -14.78
N LYS A 157 -10.10 5.62 -15.51
CA LYS A 157 -11.05 5.91 -16.61
C LYS A 157 -10.38 5.66 -17.95
#